data_4f035207ef6bcf77850a80c772cc7795
#
_entry.id   4f035207ef6bcf77850a80c772cc7795
#
_cell.length_a   1.000
_cell.length_b   1.000
_cell.length_c   1.000
_cell.angle_alpha   90.00
_cell.angle_beta   90.00
_cell.angle_gamma   90.00
#
_symmetry.space_group_name_H-M   'P 1'
#
loop_
_entity.id
_entity.type
_entity.pdbx_description
1 polymer ?
#
loop_
_entity_poly.entity_id
_entity_poly.type
_entity_poly.pdbx_seq_one_letter_code
_entity_poly.pdbx_strand_id
1 'polypeptide(L)'
;MRESGILMPVSSLPGPYGIGCFGKAAFQFVDFLSAAGQTIWQLLPLSPTGYGDSPYQSCSAFAGNPYFVDLEALEKEGLLTAADLKAESWGKDPLEVDYGTLYVSRFAVLRKAYAAWRSQCAGLHGCAYYYPDDYYAFTLANEDWLEDYALYMALKVANKMKNWVE
;
A
#
# COMPACT_ATOMS: atom_id res chain seq x y z
N MET A 1 12.02 9.90 31.86
CA MET A 1 13.15 9.94 30.90
C MET A 1 12.71 10.83 29.76
N ARG A 2 13.56 11.68 29.22
CA ARG A 2 13.20 12.46 28.02
C ARG A 2 13.51 11.63 26.79
N GLU A 3 12.56 11.55 25.87
CA GLU A 3 12.72 10.89 24.57
C GLU A 3 12.73 11.93 23.45
N SER A 4 13.39 11.60 22.36
CA SER A 4 13.42 12.44 21.16
C SER A 4 13.09 11.60 19.93
N GLY A 5 12.51 12.25 18.95
CA GLY A 5 12.08 11.58 17.73
C GLY A 5 11.96 12.52 16.55
N ILE A 6 11.70 11.94 15.39
CA ILE A 6 11.54 12.66 14.13
C ILE A 6 10.13 12.35 13.60
N LEU A 7 9.41 13.40 13.18
CA LEU A 7 8.20 13.26 12.38
C LEU A 7 8.62 13.18 10.91
N MET A 8 8.34 12.06 10.26
CA MET A 8 8.57 11.84 8.83
C MET A 8 7.46 10.98 8.26
N PRO A 9 6.59 11.50 7.39
CA PRO A 9 5.59 10.69 6.71
C PRO A 9 6.25 9.61 5.85
N VAL A 10 5.68 8.41 5.80
CA VAL A 10 6.16 7.34 4.91
C VAL A 10 6.16 7.80 3.46
N SER A 11 5.14 8.54 3.04
CA SER A 11 5.03 9.11 1.69
C SER A 11 6.19 10.02 1.27
N SER A 12 6.91 10.61 2.25
CA SER A 12 8.04 11.52 2.01
C SER A 12 9.39 10.81 1.97
N LEU A 13 9.43 9.49 2.19
CA LEU A 13 10.64 8.71 2.00
C LEU A 13 10.99 8.63 0.50
N PRO A 14 12.26 8.60 0.13
CA PRO A 14 12.67 8.44 -1.26
C PRO A 14 12.27 7.05 -1.79
N GLY A 15 11.85 6.99 -3.05
CA GLY A 15 11.49 5.74 -3.70
C GLY A 15 11.40 5.87 -5.21
N PRO A 16 11.60 4.78 -5.96
CA PRO A 16 11.62 4.81 -7.43
C PRO A 16 10.22 4.90 -8.05
N TYR A 17 9.15 4.74 -7.26
CA TYR A 17 7.77 4.60 -7.73
C TYR A 17 6.86 5.73 -7.27
N GLY A 18 7.39 6.96 -7.27
CA GLY A 18 6.65 8.22 -7.12
C GLY A 18 6.13 8.54 -5.72
N ILE A 19 6.32 7.66 -4.75
CA ILE A 19 5.95 7.85 -3.34
C ILE A 19 6.78 6.94 -2.44
N GLY A 20 7.07 7.37 -1.23
CA GLY A 20 7.69 6.53 -0.23
C GLY A 20 6.78 5.37 0.20
N CYS A 21 7.38 4.24 0.58
CA CYS A 21 6.68 3.03 1.01
C CYS A 21 7.44 2.32 2.15
N PHE A 22 6.86 1.25 2.70
CA PHE A 22 7.51 0.40 3.70
C PHE A 22 8.55 -0.55 3.08
N GLY A 23 9.38 -0.03 2.17
CA GLY A 23 10.46 -0.74 1.52
C GLY A 23 11.83 -0.37 2.11
N LYS A 24 12.86 -0.56 1.29
CA LYS A 24 14.26 -0.38 1.68
C LYS A 24 14.55 0.99 2.34
N ALA A 25 13.97 2.08 1.82
CA ALA A 25 14.21 3.42 2.36
C ALA A 25 13.65 3.58 3.79
N ALA A 26 12.53 2.91 4.11
CA ALA A 26 11.97 2.94 5.46
C ALA A 26 12.89 2.22 6.47
N PHE A 27 13.44 1.06 6.12
CA PHE A 27 14.43 0.37 6.96
C PHE A 27 15.70 1.20 7.14
N GLN A 28 16.22 1.78 6.08
CA GLN A 28 17.40 2.67 6.15
C GLN A 28 17.16 3.90 7.03
N PHE A 29 15.92 4.43 7.01
CA PHE A 29 15.55 5.55 7.86
C PHE A 29 15.49 5.14 9.34
N VAL A 30 15.00 3.95 9.66
CA VAL A 30 15.02 3.40 11.02
C VAL A 30 16.46 3.23 11.51
N ASP A 31 17.36 2.68 10.67
CA ASP A 31 18.77 2.52 10.99
C ASP A 31 19.44 3.88 11.25
N PHE A 32 19.13 4.88 10.43
CA PHE A 32 19.59 6.25 10.61
C PHE A 32 19.11 6.85 11.93
N LEU A 33 17.82 6.71 12.27
CA LEU A 33 17.27 7.19 13.54
C LEU A 33 17.96 6.55 14.73
N SER A 34 18.15 5.24 14.69
CA SER A 34 18.86 4.49 15.72
C SER A 34 20.30 4.98 15.89
N ALA A 35 21.05 5.14 14.81
CA ALA A 35 22.40 5.65 14.81
C ALA A 35 22.49 7.11 15.31
N ALA A 36 21.45 7.91 15.08
CA ALA A 36 21.33 9.29 15.57
C ALA A 36 20.82 9.39 17.01
N GLY A 37 20.61 8.25 17.69
CA GLY A 37 20.13 8.20 19.08
C GLY A 37 18.65 8.63 19.24
N GLN A 38 17.87 8.60 18.17
CA GLN A 38 16.44 8.85 18.23
C GLN A 38 15.70 7.59 18.61
N THR A 39 14.65 7.72 19.44
CA THR A 39 13.88 6.59 19.98
C THR A 39 12.47 6.51 19.38
N ILE A 40 12.01 7.57 18.71
CA ILE A 40 10.66 7.69 18.18
C ILE A 40 10.70 8.09 16.71
N TRP A 41 10.02 7.33 15.88
CA TRP A 41 9.60 7.75 14.54
C TRP A 41 8.10 8.06 14.56
N GLN A 42 7.75 9.34 14.45
CA GLN A 42 6.36 9.75 14.38
C GLN A 42 5.89 9.72 12.92
N LEU A 43 4.81 8.98 12.67
CA LEU A 43 4.17 8.85 11.37
C LEU A 43 2.90 9.70 11.29
N LEU A 44 2.47 10.03 10.07
CA LEU A 44 1.09 10.41 9.80
C LEU A 44 0.21 9.16 9.71
N PRO A 45 -1.14 9.31 9.75
CA PRO A 45 -2.04 8.17 9.59
C PRO A 45 -1.71 7.33 8.36
N LEU A 46 -1.70 6.01 8.52
CA LEU A 46 -1.31 5.04 7.50
C LEU A 46 -2.50 4.45 6.73
N SER A 47 -3.68 4.98 6.96
CA SER A 47 -4.93 4.52 6.35
C SER A 47 -5.07 5.02 4.91
N PRO A 48 -5.93 4.37 4.08
CA PRO A 48 -6.18 4.78 2.71
C PRO A 48 -6.66 6.23 2.64
N THR A 49 -6.12 6.98 1.69
CA THR A 49 -6.54 8.37 1.45
C THR A 49 -7.74 8.42 0.52
N GLY A 50 -8.58 9.45 0.69
CA GLY A 50 -9.68 9.77 -0.23
C GLY A 50 -9.27 10.82 -1.27
N TYR A 51 -10.26 11.46 -1.89
CA TYR A 51 -10.03 12.59 -2.80
C TYR A 51 -9.36 13.75 -2.05
N GLY A 52 -8.26 14.26 -2.61
CA GLY A 52 -7.44 15.29 -1.98
C GLY A 52 -6.26 14.75 -1.16
N ASP A 53 -6.10 13.42 -1.10
CA ASP A 53 -4.93 12.70 -0.60
C ASP A 53 -4.49 13.04 0.83
N SER A 54 -5.40 13.63 1.62
CA SER A 54 -5.15 13.92 3.02
C SER A 54 -5.10 12.63 3.85
N PRO A 55 -4.03 12.39 4.62
CA PRO A 55 -3.94 11.22 5.49
C PRO A 55 -4.97 11.24 6.63
N TYR A 56 -5.60 12.39 6.88
CA TYR A 56 -6.64 12.57 7.90
C TYR A 56 -8.07 12.35 7.38
N GLN A 57 -8.23 12.10 6.07
CA GLN A 57 -9.53 11.85 5.43
C GLN A 57 -9.58 10.42 4.88
N SER A 58 -9.62 9.45 5.78
CA SER A 58 -9.71 8.04 5.42
C SER A 58 -11.13 7.51 5.57
N CYS A 59 -11.50 6.57 4.70
CA CYS A 59 -12.75 5.81 4.83
C CYS A 59 -12.62 4.59 5.76
N SER A 60 -11.42 4.29 6.26
CA SER A 60 -11.18 3.22 7.22
C SER A 60 -10.07 3.63 8.18
N ALA A 61 -10.24 3.32 9.46
CA ALA A 61 -9.20 3.47 10.48
C ALA A 61 -8.29 2.24 10.58
N PHE A 62 -8.70 1.11 10.01
CA PHE A 62 -8.02 -0.18 10.14
C PHE A 62 -7.23 -0.57 8.88
N ALA A 63 -7.76 -0.26 7.70
CA ALA A 63 -7.11 -0.63 6.45
C ALA A 63 -5.82 0.17 6.24
N GLY A 64 -4.77 -0.52 5.78
CA GLY A 64 -3.53 0.11 5.37
C GLY A 64 -3.63 0.77 4.00
N ASN A 65 -2.86 1.84 3.78
CA ASN A 65 -2.85 2.54 2.51
C ASN A 65 -2.10 1.73 1.42
N PRO A 66 -2.74 1.38 0.31
CA PRO A 66 -2.12 0.65 -0.78
C PRO A 66 -0.90 1.36 -1.41
N TYR A 67 -0.82 2.68 -1.25
CA TYR A 67 0.36 3.43 -1.71
C TYR A 67 1.64 3.05 -0.98
N PHE A 68 1.56 2.47 0.22
CA PHE A 68 2.73 2.12 1.03
C PHE A 68 3.20 0.66 0.85
N VAL A 69 2.55 -0.11 -0.01
CA VAL A 69 3.01 -1.46 -0.37
C VAL A 69 4.33 -1.36 -1.12
N ASP A 70 5.32 -2.17 -0.76
CA ASP A 70 6.62 -2.21 -1.44
C ASP A 70 6.53 -2.99 -2.76
N LEU A 71 6.61 -2.29 -3.89
CA LEU A 71 6.55 -2.91 -5.22
C LEU A 71 7.82 -3.72 -5.55
N GLU A 72 8.98 -3.36 -4.97
CA GLU A 72 10.22 -4.15 -5.12
C GLU A 72 10.11 -5.49 -4.39
N ALA A 73 9.41 -5.55 -3.27
CA ALA A 73 9.13 -6.80 -2.59
C ALA A 73 8.23 -7.71 -3.45
N LEU A 74 7.17 -7.16 -4.04
CA LEU A 74 6.28 -7.90 -4.95
C LEU A 74 7.01 -8.42 -6.21
N GLU A 75 7.98 -7.65 -6.73
CA GLU A 75 8.85 -8.12 -7.82
C GLU A 75 9.73 -9.29 -7.37
N LYS A 76 10.37 -9.21 -6.21
CA LYS A 76 11.20 -10.29 -5.65
C LYS A 76 10.41 -11.56 -5.38
N GLU A 77 9.15 -11.44 -5.00
CA GLU A 77 8.22 -12.55 -4.80
C GLU A 77 7.69 -13.13 -6.13
N GLY A 78 8.05 -12.55 -7.26
CA GLY A 78 7.61 -12.99 -8.58
C GLY A 78 6.14 -12.69 -8.91
N LEU A 79 5.54 -11.73 -8.16
CA LEU A 79 4.18 -11.26 -8.40
C LEU A 79 4.14 -10.12 -9.43
N LEU A 80 5.27 -9.47 -9.65
CA LEU A 80 5.49 -8.44 -10.66
C LEU A 80 6.78 -8.71 -11.43
N THR A 81 6.90 -8.11 -12.59
CA THR A 81 8.14 -8.08 -13.37
C THR A 81 8.68 -6.66 -13.46
N ALA A 82 9.99 -6.52 -13.71
CA ALA A 82 10.58 -5.21 -13.99
C ALA A 82 9.94 -4.50 -15.20
N ALA A 83 9.39 -5.26 -16.16
CA ALA A 83 8.67 -4.72 -17.30
C ALA A 83 7.33 -4.09 -16.88
N ASP A 84 6.61 -4.70 -15.94
CA ASP A 84 5.36 -4.13 -15.40
C ASP A 84 5.59 -2.79 -14.73
N LEU A 85 6.67 -2.68 -13.96
CA LEU A 85 7.02 -1.45 -13.25
C LEU A 85 7.52 -0.35 -14.19
N LYS A 86 8.25 -0.71 -15.25
CA LYS A 86 8.74 0.24 -16.27
C LYS A 86 7.66 0.72 -17.24
N ALA A 87 6.59 -0.03 -17.39
CA ALA A 87 5.48 0.33 -18.28
C ALA A 87 4.62 1.49 -17.75
N GLU A 88 4.71 1.78 -16.46
CA GLU A 88 3.88 2.78 -15.79
C GLU A 88 4.65 4.10 -15.58
N SER A 89 3.90 5.18 -15.42
CA SER A 89 4.42 6.49 -15.04
C SER A 89 4.32 6.67 -13.52
N TRP A 90 5.36 7.23 -12.91
CA TRP A 90 5.44 7.43 -11.46
C TRP A 90 5.51 8.90 -11.05
N GLY A 91 5.17 9.81 -11.97
CA GLY A 91 5.31 11.24 -11.80
C GLY A 91 6.49 11.80 -12.59
N LYS A 92 6.59 13.12 -12.62
CA LYS A 92 7.61 13.83 -13.40
C LYS A 92 8.77 14.33 -12.53
N ASP A 93 8.47 14.69 -11.29
CA ASP A 93 9.44 15.23 -10.34
C ASP A 93 9.62 14.22 -9.18
N PRO A 94 10.85 13.75 -8.93
CA PRO A 94 11.13 12.85 -7.81
C PRO A 94 10.97 13.50 -6.43
N LEU A 95 10.83 14.82 -6.35
CA LEU A 95 10.63 15.59 -5.13
C LEU A 95 9.15 15.87 -4.83
N GLU A 96 8.25 15.52 -5.75
CA GLU A 96 6.81 15.74 -5.60
C GLU A 96 6.03 14.44 -5.81
N VAL A 97 5.03 14.21 -4.95
CA VAL A 97 4.11 13.07 -5.10
C VAL A 97 2.97 13.47 -6.02
N ASP A 98 2.96 12.92 -7.24
CA ASP A 98 1.86 13.10 -8.20
C ASP A 98 0.76 12.05 -7.93
N TYR A 99 -0.12 12.35 -6.98
CA TYR A 99 -1.22 11.43 -6.61
C TYR A 99 -2.16 11.11 -7.76
N GLY A 100 -2.38 12.04 -8.69
CA GLY A 100 -3.20 11.79 -9.87
C GLY A 100 -2.63 10.68 -10.76
N THR A 101 -1.33 10.75 -11.04
CA THR A 101 -0.60 9.69 -11.78
C THR A 101 -0.57 8.39 -10.96
N LEU A 102 -0.26 8.46 -9.66
CA LEU A 102 -0.16 7.29 -8.79
C LEU A 102 -1.49 6.54 -8.64
N TYR A 103 -2.61 7.26 -8.58
CA TYR A 103 -3.93 6.64 -8.49
C TYR A 103 -4.20 5.69 -9.67
N VAL A 104 -3.72 6.02 -10.86
CA VAL A 104 -3.86 5.17 -12.05
C VAL A 104 -2.81 4.06 -12.04
N SER A 105 -1.54 4.45 -12.02
CA SER A 105 -0.40 3.54 -12.22
C SER A 105 -0.26 2.52 -11.09
N ARG A 106 -0.33 2.97 -9.85
CA ARG A 106 -0.11 2.09 -8.70
C ARG A 106 -1.19 1.03 -8.55
N PHE A 107 -2.45 1.43 -8.72
CA PHE A 107 -3.54 0.44 -8.67
C PHE A 107 -3.55 -0.50 -9.88
N ALA A 108 -3.08 -0.06 -11.06
CA ALA A 108 -2.91 -0.96 -12.19
C ALA A 108 -1.87 -2.06 -11.89
N VAL A 109 -0.73 -1.67 -11.33
CA VAL A 109 0.34 -2.62 -10.93
C VAL A 109 -0.11 -3.54 -9.80
N LEU A 110 -0.77 -3.03 -8.77
CA LEU A 110 -1.28 -3.85 -7.67
C LEU A 110 -2.33 -4.88 -8.13
N ARG A 111 -3.18 -4.53 -9.11
CA ARG A 111 -4.10 -5.50 -9.74
C ARG A 111 -3.37 -6.59 -10.51
N LYS A 112 -2.26 -6.28 -11.20
CA LYS A 112 -1.41 -7.29 -11.85
C LYS A 112 -0.79 -8.23 -10.82
N ALA A 113 -0.24 -7.69 -9.73
CA ALA A 113 0.31 -8.49 -8.65
C ALA A 113 -0.75 -9.43 -8.04
N TYR A 114 -1.96 -8.91 -7.78
CA TYR A 114 -3.06 -9.72 -7.29
C TYR A 114 -3.45 -10.85 -8.28
N ALA A 115 -3.51 -10.56 -9.57
CA ALA A 115 -3.84 -11.56 -10.59
C ALA A 115 -2.77 -12.66 -10.67
N ALA A 116 -1.48 -12.30 -10.56
CA ALA A 116 -0.37 -13.24 -10.51
C ALA A 116 -0.45 -14.14 -9.27
N TRP A 117 -0.69 -13.54 -8.10
CA TRP A 117 -0.88 -14.27 -6.84
C TRP A 117 -2.07 -15.25 -6.91
N ARG A 118 -3.20 -14.81 -7.44
CA ARG A 118 -4.39 -15.67 -7.64
C ARG A 118 -4.07 -16.87 -8.55
N SER A 119 -3.32 -16.66 -9.62
CA SER A 119 -2.90 -17.74 -10.52
C SER A 119 -1.97 -18.73 -9.83
N GLN A 120 -1.05 -18.26 -9.00
CA GLN A 120 -0.17 -19.14 -8.20
C GLN A 120 -0.99 -19.97 -7.20
N CYS A 121 -1.93 -19.36 -6.48
CA CYS A 121 -2.79 -20.06 -5.54
C CYS A 121 -3.62 -21.16 -6.23
N ALA A 122 -4.24 -20.87 -7.37
CA ALA A 122 -5.00 -21.85 -8.15
C ALA A 122 -4.14 -23.01 -8.65
N GLY A 123 -2.89 -22.73 -9.03
CA GLY A 123 -1.93 -23.74 -9.50
C GLY A 123 -1.50 -24.74 -8.43
N LEU A 124 -1.44 -24.33 -7.16
CA LEU A 124 -0.95 -25.17 -6.07
C LEU A 124 -1.88 -26.36 -5.74
N HIS A 125 -3.20 -26.20 -5.90
CA HIS A 125 -4.18 -27.21 -5.48
C HIS A 125 -5.21 -27.57 -6.55
N GLY A 126 -5.08 -27.06 -7.78
CA GLY A 126 -6.05 -27.28 -8.85
C GLY A 126 -7.44 -26.73 -8.55
N CYS A 127 -7.58 -25.88 -7.53
CA CYS A 127 -8.83 -25.28 -7.08
C CYS A 127 -8.77 -23.78 -7.26
N ALA A 128 -9.70 -23.20 -8.03
CA ALA A 128 -9.75 -21.77 -8.30
C ALA A 128 -10.00 -20.89 -7.06
N TYR A 129 -10.43 -21.49 -5.95
CA TYR A 129 -10.80 -20.82 -4.70
C TYR A 129 -9.88 -21.17 -3.53
N TYR A 130 -8.73 -21.80 -3.79
CA TYR A 130 -7.75 -22.02 -2.73
C TYR A 130 -7.05 -20.71 -2.38
N TYR A 131 -6.86 -20.49 -1.09
CA TYR A 131 -6.06 -19.42 -0.53
C TYR A 131 -5.06 -20.00 0.48
N PRO A 132 -3.84 -19.44 0.60
CA PRO A 132 -2.87 -19.87 1.59
C PRO A 132 -3.36 -19.70 3.03
N ASP A 133 -2.78 -20.46 3.96
CA ASP A 133 -3.18 -20.44 5.37
C ASP A 133 -2.99 -19.07 6.04
N ASP A 134 -1.98 -18.32 5.62
CA ASP A 134 -1.72 -16.96 6.10
C ASP A 134 -2.82 -15.97 5.67
N TYR A 135 -3.41 -16.17 4.48
CA TYR A 135 -4.57 -15.41 4.05
C TYR A 135 -5.78 -15.68 4.95
N TYR A 136 -6.06 -16.95 5.26
CA TYR A 136 -7.16 -17.31 6.17
C TYR A 136 -6.90 -16.80 7.59
N ALA A 137 -5.68 -16.92 8.08
CA ALA A 137 -5.31 -16.39 9.38
C ALA A 137 -5.49 -14.86 9.45
N PHE A 138 -5.08 -14.15 8.40
CA PHE A 138 -5.28 -12.70 8.31
C PHE A 138 -6.77 -12.32 8.25
N THR A 139 -7.57 -12.99 7.44
CA THR A 139 -9.00 -12.67 7.32
C THR A 139 -9.74 -12.95 8.62
N LEU A 140 -9.42 -14.04 9.32
CA LEU A 140 -10.00 -14.37 10.62
C LEU A 140 -9.60 -13.35 11.70
N ALA A 141 -8.34 -12.95 11.72
CA ALA A 141 -7.84 -11.96 12.70
C ALA A 141 -8.42 -10.54 12.48
N ASN A 142 -9.01 -10.28 11.33
CA ASN A 142 -9.55 -8.98 10.93
C ASN A 142 -11.05 -9.04 10.57
N GLU A 143 -11.77 -10.08 10.97
CA GLU A 143 -13.18 -10.30 10.60
C GLU A 143 -14.11 -9.16 11.01
N ASP A 144 -13.79 -8.46 12.10
CA ASP A 144 -14.58 -7.36 12.66
C ASP A 144 -14.75 -6.16 11.69
N TRP A 145 -13.87 -6.01 10.71
CA TRP A 145 -13.88 -4.83 9.83
C TRP A 145 -13.61 -5.13 8.36
N LEU A 146 -12.90 -6.23 8.05
CA LEU A 146 -12.33 -6.45 6.72
C LEU A 146 -13.41 -6.70 5.66
N GLU A 147 -14.42 -7.51 5.96
CA GLU A 147 -15.49 -7.84 5.02
C GLU A 147 -16.34 -6.61 4.68
N ASP A 148 -16.72 -5.83 5.68
CA ASP A 148 -17.47 -4.59 5.48
C ASP A 148 -16.68 -3.57 4.67
N TYR A 149 -15.38 -3.42 4.96
CA TYR A 149 -14.51 -2.53 4.20
C TYR A 149 -14.34 -3.01 2.75
N ALA A 150 -14.14 -4.30 2.54
CA ALA A 150 -14.01 -4.89 1.19
C ALA A 150 -15.30 -4.69 0.38
N LEU A 151 -16.47 -4.93 0.97
CA LEU A 151 -17.77 -4.70 0.35
C LEU A 151 -17.96 -3.21 0.03
N TYR A 152 -17.67 -2.32 0.97
CA TYR A 152 -17.73 -0.88 0.76
C TYR A 152 -16.87 -0.45 -0.44
N MET A 153 -15.63 -0.90 -0.51
CA MET A 153 -14.73 -0.57 -1.61
C MET A 153 -15.18 -1.15 -2.95
N ALA A 154 -15.73 -2.37 -2.95
CA ALA A 154 -16.29 -2.98 -4.15
C ALA A 154 -17.48 -2.17 -4.69
N LEU A 155 -18.38 -1.73 -3.81
CA LEU A 155 -19.51 -0.86 -4.16
C LEU A 155 -19.03 0.52 -4.66
N LYS A 156 -18.02 1.10 -4.03
CA LYS A 156 -17.41 2.37 -4.48
C LYS A 156 -16.86 2.24 -5.89
N VAL A 157 -16.12 1.17 -6.18
CA VAL A 157 -15.56 0.93 -7.52
C VAL A 157 -16.68 0.72 -8.55
N ALA A 158 -17.71 -0.10 -8.22
CA ALA A 158 -18.86 -0.34 -9.11
C ALA A 158 -19.61 0.95 -9.45
N ASN A 159 -19.67 1.89 -8.49
CA ASN A 159 -20.31 3.20 -8.65
C ASN A 159 -19.31 4.31 -9.05
N LYS A 160 -18.17 3.95 -9.69
CA LYS A 160 -17.17 4.91 -10.20
C LYS A 160 -16.65 5.88 -9.13
N MET A 161 -16.48 5.40 -7.91
CA MET A 161 -16.02 6.18 -6.75
C MET A 161 -16.89 7.39 -6.38
N LYS A 162 -18.15 7.43 -6.82
CA LYS A 162 -19.08 8.52 -6.48
C LYS A 162 -19.23 8.70 -4.98
N ASN A 163 -19.67 9.90 -4.59
CA ASN A 163 -19.98 10.19 -3.21
C ASN A 163 -21.12 9.30 -2.72
N TRP A 164 -21.11 8.97 -1.43
CA TRP A 164 -22.09 8.04 -0.84
C TRP A 164 -23.54 8.55 -0.92
N VAL A 165 -23.74 9.86 -0.97
CA VAL A 165 -25.08 10.50 -1.00
C VAL A 165 -25.59 10.80 -2.41
N GLU A 166 -24.85 10.41 -3.45
CA GLU A 166 -25.22 10.54 -4.86
C GLU A 166 -25.66 9.20 -5.45
#